data_f9bcb687b16b75cf89bcc31529c07ac7
#
_entry.id   f9bcb687b16b75cf89bcc31529c07ac7
#
_cell.length_a   1.000
_cell.length_b   1.000
_cell.length_c   1.000
_cell.angle_alpha   90.00
_cell.angle_beta   90.00
_cell.angle_gamma   90.00
#
_symmetry.space_group_name_H-M   'P 1'
#
loop_
_entity.id
_entity.type
_entity.pdbx_description
1 polymer ?
#
loop_
_entity_poly.entity_id
_entity_poly.type
_entity_poly.pdbx_seq_one_letter_code
_entity_poly.pdbx_strand_id
1 'polypeptide(L)'
;MSKNHLYINLYENLKQQIIEGQYKSEDKFPSKRALGQHLSVSNTTIEHAYQLLLDEGYIYSKPRSGYFVSDIETLPVIARNMDQSQHHNYSKNNHEVTQSVRSLAFNLSEIDAEYFPMKQFRKYAKDAFEDEEIDLLQHVNSKGEISLRQEIAHYLFNSRGVNCRPEQIIIGSSTEQLINLLTYILNDGRFLIENPSYPPIKQVLDKKQIAYLQVPVNSTGIEITSFQKSNNNIAYVTPSHQFPTGYVMSLKKRTQLINWAQQSTDRYIIEDDYDSEFRYFGKPIPALQSLDTKDKVIYISTFSKSLFPSCRIAYLVLPNNLLSKYDNLANKEGNTVPAHTQKMISLFMKSGSFERHLNKMRNVYRHKLTTILNALTPYQSQLKIDGALAGMHFTLTVKNNLTMGQCLERAKENDLKIIPFSKYDSDQNTVKFILGFGGIPISQLKEHTDALIKTLTV
;
A
#
# COMPACT_ATOMS: atom_id res chain seq x y z
N MET A 1 -27.87 -2.84 33.80
CA MET A 1 -26.90 -3.88 33.32
C MET A 1 -27.49 -4.55 32.11
N SER A 2 -26.82 -4.50 30.95
CA SER A 2 -27.35 -5.04 29.69
C SER A 2 -27.38 -6.56 29.74
N LYS A 3 -28.45 -7.18 29.19
CA LYS A 3 -28.67 -8.63 29.13
C LYS A 3 -27.51 -9.41 28.47
N ASN A 4 -26.67 -8.75 27.70
CA ASN A 4 -25.55 -9.37 26.99
C ASN A 4 -24.32 -9.74 27.88
N HIS A 5 -24.24 -9.26 29.15
CA HIS A 5 -23.12 -9.63 30.03
C HIS A 5 -23.40 -10.85 30.93
N LEU A 6 -24.65 -11.20 31.17
CA LEU A 6 -25.00 -12.26 32.12
C LEU A 6 -24.62 -13.66 31.64
N TYR A 7 -24.85 -14.02 30.36
CA TYR A 7 -24.50 -15.35 29.87
C TYR A 7 -22.98 -15.51 29.66
N ILE A 8 -22.25 -14.42 29.34
CA ILE A 8 -20.80 -14.45 29.22
C ILE A 8 -20.18 -14.70 30.61
N ASN A 9 -20.61 -13.97 31.63
CA ASN A 9 -20.12 -14.16 32.99
C ASN A 9 -20.44 -15.58 33.50
N LEU A 10 -21.61 -16.10 33.18
CA LEU A 10 -21.99 -17.48 33.53
C LEU A 10 -21.09 -18.49 32.81
N TYR A 11 -20.87 -18.29 31.51
CA TYR A 11 -19.97 -19.12 30.70
C TYR A 11 -18.55 -19.13 31.26
N GLU A 12 -17.96 -17.95 31.54
CA GLU A 12 -16.61 -17.84 32.11
C GLU A 12 -16.49 -18.54 33.47
N ASN A 13 -17.50 -18.37 34.34
CA ASN A 13 -17.52 -19.01 35.64
C ASN A 13 -17.56 -20.54 35.52
N LEU A 14 -18.43 -21.08 34.68
CA LEU A 14 -18.54 -22.53 34.47
C LEU A 14 -17.29 -23.10 33.81
N LYS A 15 -16.72 -22.38 32.84
CA LYS A 15 -15.44 -22.74 32.20
C LYS A 15 -14.32 -22.82 33.24
N GLN A 16 -14.22 -21.82 34.11
CA GLN A 16 -13.21 -21.79 35.18
C GLN A 16 -13.37 -22.98 36.13
N GLN A 17 -14.58 -23.32 36.53
CA GLN A 17 -14.87 -24.48 37.39
C GLN A 17 -14.45 -25.80 36.74
N ILE A 18 -14.59 -25.93 35.39
CA ILE A 18 -14.13 -27.11 34.65
C ILE A 18 -12.60 -27.13 34.64
N ILE A 19 -11.94 -26.00 34.34
CA ILE A 19 -10.47 -25.88 34.29
C ILE A 19 -9.84 -26.16 35.68
N GLU A 20 -10.46 -25.70 36.75
CA GLU A 20 -10.01 -25.92 38.13
C GLU A 20 -10.27 -27.34 38.65
N GLY A 21 -10.91 -28.21 37.84
CA GLY A 21 -11.18 -29.58 38.18
C GLY A 21 -12.33 -29.77 39.16
N GLN A 22 -13.21 -28.76 39.36
CA GLN A 22 -14.42 -28.93 40.17
C GLN A 22 -15.41 -29.91 39.48
N TYR A 23 -15.34 -29.97 38.13
CA TYR A 23 -15.97 -31.01 37.34
C TYR A 23 -14.87 -31.83 36.67
N LYS A 24 -14.87 -33.13 36.86
CA LYS A 24 -13.90 -34.05 36.25
C LYS A 24 -14.33 -34.44 34.84
N SER A 25 -13.37 -34.92 34.05
CA SER A 25 -13.64 -35.55 32.76
C SER A 25 -14.74 -36.62 32.89
N GLU A 26 -15.67 -36.66 31.96
CA GLU A 26 -16.83 -37.54 31.91
C GLU A 26 -17.89 -37.28 32.99
N ASP A 27 -17.71 -36.32 33.89
CA ASP A 27 -18.75 -35.97 34.86
C ASP A 27 -19.99 -35.45 34.15
N LYS A 28 -21.17 -35.81 34.68
CA LYS A 28 -22.42 -35.33 34.18
C LYS A 28 -22.60 -33.86 34.57
N PHE A 29 -22.67 -32.99 33.57
CA PHE A 29 -22.84 -31.56 33.78
C PHE A 29 -24.30 -31.24 34.18
N PRO A 30 -24.58 -30.23 34.99
CA PRO A 30 -25.93 -29.93 35.45
C PRO A 30 -26.90 -29.73 34.29
N SER A 31 -28.17 -30.10 34.45
CA SER A 31 -29.16 -29.81 33.43
C SER A 31 -29.45 -28.29 33.37
N LYS A 32 -29.78 -27.78 32.20
CA LYS A 32 -30.11 -26.33 32.01
C LYS A 32 -31.20 -25.88 33.02
N ARG A 33 -32.19 -26.73 33.27
CA ARG A 33 -33.30 -26.44 34.21
C ARG A 33 -32.81 -26.42 35.66
N ALA A 34 -31.98 -27.36 36.06
CA ALA A 34 -31.45 -27.43 37.41
C ALA A 34 -30.53 -26.24 37.72
N LEU A 35 -29.65 -25.87 36.77
CA LEU A 35 -28.77 -24.73 36.94
C LEU A 35 -29.53 -23.39 36.95
N GLY A 36 -30.62 -23.28 36.12
CA GLY A 36 -31.46 -22.08 36.11
C GLY A 36 -32.19 -21.83 37.43
N GLN A 37 -32.69 -22.93 38.04
CA GLN A 37 -33.33 -22.86 39.36
C GLN A 37 -32.31 -22.49 40.46
N HIS A 38 -31.10 -23.06 40.40
CA HIS A 38 -30.05 -22.80 41.39
C HIS A 38 -29.50 -21.38 41.36
N LEU A 39 -29.26 -20.85 40.15
CA LEU A 39 -28.67 -19.53 39.95
C LEU A 39 -29.71 -18.39 39.76
N SER A 40 -31.00 -18.71 39.76
CA SER A 40 -32.07 -17.76 39.50
C SER A 40 -31.92 -16.95 38.21
N VAL A 41 -31.38 -17.59 37.15
CA VAL A 41 -31.21 -16.99 35.83
C VAL A 41 -32.12 -17.62 34.79
N SER A 42 -32.42 -16.88 33.71
CA SER A 42 -33.31 -17.38 32.65
C SER A 42 -32.72 -18.58 31.90
N ASN A 43 -33.59 -19.51 31.46
CA ASN A 43 -33.17 -20.66 30.66
C ASN A 43 -32.41 -20.25 29.39
N THR A 44 -32.78 -19.13 28.77
CA THR A 44 -32.11 -18.57 27.59
C THR A 44 -30.65 -18.17 27.89
N THR A 45 -30.41 -17.58 29.07
CA THR A 45 -29.06 -17.19 29.52
C THR A 45 -28.18 -18.44 29.68
N ILE A 46 -28.71 -19.51 30.27
CA ILE A 46 -27.99 -20.76 30.43
C ILE A 46 -27.74 -21.45 29.09
N GLU A 47 -28.73 -21.41 28.23
CA GLU A 47 -28.63 -22.00 26.88
C GLU A 47 -27.49 -21.38 26.06
N HIS A 48 -27.34 -20.06 26.07
CA HIS A 48 -26.25 -19.36 25.42
C HIS A 48 -24.90 -19.71 26.07
N ALA A 49 -24.80 -19.75 27.39
CA ALA A 49 -23.57 -20.14 28.08
C ALA A 49 -23.17 -21.59 27.76
N TYR A 50 -24.15 -22.52 27.74
CA TYR A 50 -23.90 -23.91 27.38
C TYR A 50 -23.50 -24.09 25.92
N GLN A 51 -24.08 -23.28 25.02
CA GLN A 51 -23.70 -23.29 23.60
C GLN A 51 -22.23 -22.90 23.44
N LEU A 52 -21.77 -21.87 24.13
CA LEU A 52 -20.36 -21.48 24.11
C LEU A 52 -19.44 -22.59 24.66
N LEU A 53 -19.82 -23.23 25.76
CA LEU A 53 -19.05 -24.36 26.31
C LEU A 53 -19.00 -25.55 25.34
N LEU A 54 -20.09 -25.81 24.61
CA LEU A 54 -20.16 -26.85 23.56
C LEU A 54 -19.28 -26.47 22.36
N ASP A 55 -19.38 -25.22 21.87
CA ASP A 55 -18.65 -24.71 20.70
C ASP A 55 -17.12 -24.69 20.96
N GLU A 56 -16.72 -24.44 22.21
CA GLU A 56 -15.32 -24.50 22.62
C GLU A 56 -14.87 -25.91 23.05
N GLY A 57 -15.79 -26.88 23.12
CA GLY A 57 -15.48 -28.28 23.43
C GLY A 57 -15.19 -28.57 24.91
N TYR A 58 -15.57 -27.70 25.85
CA TYR A 58 -15.47 -27.97 27.30
C TYR A 58 -16.49 -28.97 27.77
N ILE A 59 -17.64 -29.01 27.14
CA ILE A 59 -18.68 -30.02 27.38
C ILE A 59 -19.13 -30.61 26.05
N TYR A 60 -19.72 -31.79 26.09
CA TYR A 60 -20.36 -32.43 24.95
C TYR A 60 -21.71 -33.00 25.34
N SER A 61 -22.61 -33.22 24.37
CA SER A 61 -23.95 -33.75 24.62
C SER A 61 -24.04 -35.23 24.26
N LYS A 62 -24.68 -36.04 25.14
CA LYS A 62 -25.07 -37.42 24.83
C LYS A 62 -26.61 -37.43 24.63
N PRO A 63 -27.12 -37.96 23.54
CA PRO A 63 -28.57 -38.03 23.27
C PRO A 63 -29.34 -38.67 24.44
N ARG A 64 -30.40 -38.01 24.90
CA ARG A 64 -31.24 -38.43 26.03
C ARG A 64 -30.57 -38.51 27.38
N SER A 65 -29.26 -38.21 27.51
CA SER A 65 -28.48 -38.33 28.73
C SER A 65 -28.06 -36.99 29.32
N GLY A 66 -27.99 -35.94 28.49
CA GLY A 66 -27.60 -34.56 28.90
C GLY A 66 -26.18 -34.17 28.48
N TYR A 67 -25.56 -33.27 29.24
CA TYR A 67 -24.24 -32.72 28.99
C TYR A 67 -23.21 -33.38 29.89
N PHE A 68 -22.01 -33.52 29.38
CA PHE A 68 -20.88 -34.15 30.07
C PHE A 68 -19.62 -33.33 29.84
N VAL A 69 -18.71 -33.31 30.79
CA VAL A 69 -17.42 -32.62 30.70
C VAL A 69 -16.49 -33.37 29.75
N SER A 70 -15.91 -32.67 28.82
CA SER A 70 -14.93 -33.23 27.86
C SER A 70 -13.61 -33.59 28.58
N ASP A 71 -12.86 -34.55 28.03
CA ASP A 71 -11.53 -34.85 28.48
C ASP A 71 -10.56 -33.73 28.08
N ILE A 72 -10.22 -32.86 29.03
CA ILE A 72 -9.30 -31.72 28.83
C ILE A 72 -7.93 -31.95 29.42
N GLU A 73 -7.69 -33.15 30.06
CA GLU A 73 -6.39 -33.46 30.69
C GLU A 73 -5.25 -33.57 29.67
N THR A 74 -5.55 -33.76 28.42
CA THR A 74 -4.57 -33.80 27.31
C THR A 74 -4.25 -32.44 26.71
N LEU A 75 -4.96 -31.39 27.09
CA LEU A 75 -4.63 -30.03 26.62
C LEU A 75 -3.49 -29.47 27.49
N PRO A 76 -2.40 -28.93 26.91
CA PRO A 76 -1.40 -28.22 27.67
C PRO A 76 -2.06 -27.03 28.35
N VAL A 77 -2.36 -27.19 29.64
CA VAL A 77 -2.84 -26.08 30.48
C VAL A 77 -1.69 -25.08 30.54
N ILE A 78 -1.75 -24.02 29.79
CA ILE A 78 -0.97 -22.81 30.09
C ILE A 78 -1.56 -22.27 31.40
N ALA A 79 -1.03 -22.79 32.51
CA ALA A 79 -1.32 -22.23 33.82
C ALA A 79 -0.88 -20.77 33.78
N ARG A 80 -1.83 -19.86 33.54
CA ARG A 80 -1.66 -18.49 33.95
C ARG A 80 -1.64 -18.53 35.47
N ASN A 81 -0.46 -18.58 36.03
CA ASN A 81 -0.25 -18.20 37.41
C ASN A 81 -0.76 -16.76 37.53
N MET A 82 -2.00 -16.63 37.95
CA MET A 82 -2.51 -15.35 38.45
C MET A 82 -1.86 -15.13 39.82
N ASP A 83 -0.57 -14.82 39.83
CA ASP A 83 0.02 -14.07 40.92
C ASP A 83 -0.66 -12.70 40.92
N GLN A 84 -1.58 -12.52 41.86
CA GLN A 84 -2.37 -11.29 42.05
C GLN A 84 -1.52 -10.07 42.41
N SER A 85 -0.19 -10.14 42.33
CA SER A 85 0.73 -9.05 42.67
C SER A 85 1.47 -8.42 41.47
N GLN A 86 1.27 -8.92 40.26
CA GLN A 86 1.67 -8.21 39.07
C GLN A 86 0.42 -7.87 38.24
N HIS A 87 -0.39 -6.91 38.73
CA HIS A 87 -0.90 -5.93 37.80
C HIS A 87 0.32 -5.36 37.08
N HIS A 88 0.80 -6.07 36.06
CA HIS A 88 1.30 -5.35 34.93
C HIS A 88 0.15 -4.42 34.59
N ASN A 89 0.34 -3.16 34.98
CA ASN A 89 -0.22 -2.04 34.28
C ASN A 89 0.16 -2.28 32.81
N TYR A 90 -0.59 -3.14 32.06
CA TYR A 90 -1.07 -2.69 30.83
C TYR A 90 -1.81 -1.41 31.25
N SER A 91 -1.03 -0.33 31.41
CA SER A 91 -1.57 0.98 31.23
C SER A 91 -2.47 0.70 30.03
N LYS A 92 -3.77 0.83 30.24
CA LYS A 92 -4.59 1.43 29.21
C LYS A 92 -3.72 2.60 28.78
N ASN A 93 -2.81 2.35 27.85
CA ASN A 93 -2.69 3.28 26.78
C ASN A 93 -4.10 3.27 26.22
N ASN A 94 -5.01 3.91 26.99
CA ASN A 94 -5.87 4.84 26.36
C ASN A 94 -4.96 5.34 25.27
N HIS A 95 -5.28 5.02 24.02
CA HIS A 95 -5.17 6.05 23.06
C HIS A 95 -5.99 7.20 23.69
N GLU A 96 -5.44 7.84 24.74
CA GLU A 96 -5.32 9.24 24.67
C GLU A 96 -4.80 9.38 23.25
N VAL A 97 -5.73 9.69 22.39
CA VAL A 97 -5.47 10.68 21.39
C VAL A 97 -4.91 11.82 22.23
N THR A 98 -3.65 11.66 22.68
CA THR A 98 -2.76 12.76 22.85
C THR A 98 -3.03 13.46 21.54
N GLN A 99 -3.67 14.59 21.62
CA GLN A 99 -3.46 15.63 20.64
C GLN A 99 -1.94 15.76 20.64
N SER A 100 -1.29 14.79 19.95
CA SER A 100 0.08 14.93 19.50
C SER A 100 -0.03 16.23 18.74
N VAL A 101 0.62 17.26 19.25
CA VAL A 101 0.86 18.50 18.53
C VAL A 101 1.11 18.02 17.11
N ARG A 102 0.11 18.24 16.22
CA ARG A 102 0.12 17.63 14.88
C ARG A 102 1.29 18.26 14.17
N SER A 103 2.46 17.62 14.23
CA SER A 103 3.64 18.13 13.54
C SER A 103 3.26 18.27 12.07
N LEU A 104 3.44 19.47 11.53
CA LEU A 104 3.23 19.74 10.11
C LEU A 104 4.15 18.84 9.30
N ALA A 105 3.67 18.18 8.26
CA ALA A 105 4.48 17.22 7.51
C ALA A 105 4.20 17.27 6.01
N PHE A 106 5.28 17.32 5.22
CA PHE A 106 5.23 17.11 3.78
C PHE A 106 5.52 15.64 3.45
N ASN A 107 4.56 14.77 3.76
CA ASN A 107 4.73 13.32 3.67
C ASN A 107 4.51 12.81 2.23
N LEU A 108 5.43 11.99 1.73
CA LEU A 108 5.38 11.46 0.37
C LEU A 108 4.31 10.37 0.17
N SER A 109 3.94 9.67 1.24
CA SER A 109 3.11 8.47 1.13
C SER A 109 1.62 8.72 1.32
N GLU A 110 1.24 9.88 1.84
CA GLU A 110 -0.12 10.19 2.22
C GLU A 110 -0.97 10.71 1.07
N ILE A 111 -2.26 10.40 1.15
CA ILE A 111 -3.32 10.92 0.29
C ILE A 111 -4.27 11.79 1.11
N ASP A 112 -5.12 12.57 0.44
CA ASP A 112 -6.21 13.28 1.10
C ASP A 112 -7.40 12.35 1.38
N ALA A 113 -7.48 11.88 2.61
CA ALA A 113 -8.54 10.97 3.04
C ALA A 113 -9.93 11.65 3.13
N GLU A 114 -9.99 12.99 3.27
CA GLU A 114 -11.26 13.73 3.37
C GLU A 114 -12.10 13.61 2.09
N TYR A 115 -11.43 13.56 0.93
CA TYR A 115 -12.10 13.48 -0.36
C TYR A 115 -12.30 12.05 -0.87
N PHE A 116 -11.85 11.04 -0.11
CA PHE A 116 -12.04 9.64 -0.49
C PHE A 116 -13.54 9.26 -0.46
N PRO A 117 -14.08 8.58 -1.49
CA PRO A 117 -15.50 8.27 -1.63
C PRO A 117 -15.94 7.10 -0.74
N MET A 118 -15.81 7.24 0.59
CA MET A 118 -16.02 6.18 1.57
C MET A 118 -17.41 5.52 1.49
N LYS A 119 -18.46 6.29 1.14
CA LYS A 119 -19.83 5.73 1.00
C LYS A 119 -19.90 4.72 -0.14
N GLN A 120 -19.35 5.07 -1.30
CA GLN A 120 -19.31 4.19 -2.48
C GLN A 120 -18.43 2.98 -2.19
N PHE A 121 -17.28 3.20 -1.59
CA PHE A 121 -16.34 2.14 -1.27
C PHE A 121 -16.95 1.12 -0.32
N ARG A 122 -17.67 1.58 0.73
CA ARG A 122 -18.42 0.72 1.66
C ARG A 122 -19.50 -0.09 0.94
N LYS A 123 -20.22 0.53 -0.03
CA LYS A 123 -21.20 -0.18 -0.85
C LYS A 123 -20.55 -1.35 -1.58
N TYR A 124 -19.46 -1.10 -2.33
CA TYR A 124 -18.79 -2.17 -3.09
C TYR A 124 -18.12 -3.21 -2.21
N ALA A 125 -17.67 -2.83 -1.00
CA ALA A 125 -17.19 -3.80 -0.02
C ALA A 125 -18.31 -4.75 0.41
N LYS A 126 -19.55 -4.25 0.61
CA LYS A 126 -20.74 -5.08 0.88
C LYS A 126 -21.11 -5.93 -0.32
N ASP A 127 -21.24 -5.31 -1.50
CA ASP A 127 -21.60 -6.00 -2.75
C ASP A 127 -20.60 -7.13 -3.07
N ALA A 128 -19.33 -7.01 -2.72
CA ALA A 128 -18.32 -8.05 -2.93
C ALA A 128 -18.58 -9.35 -2.14
N PHE A 129 -19.37 -9.30 -1.07
CA PHE A 129 -19.72 -10.46 -0.24
C PHE A 129 -21.20 -10.87 -0.35
N GLU A 130 -22.04 -10.10 -1.05
CA GLU A 130 -23.46 -10.39 -1.20
C GLU A 130 -23.76 -11.36 -2.35
N ASP A 131 -22.90 -11.44 -3.34
CA ASP A 131 -23.05 -12.41 -4.42
C ASP A 131 -22.78 -13.82 -3.85
N GLU A 132 -23.59 -14.81 -4.27
CA GLU A 132 -23.46 -16.24 -3.93
C GLU A 132 -22.12 -16.85 -4.43
N GLU A 133 -21.10 -16.04 -4.60
CA GLU A 133 -19.80 -16.43 -5.14
C GLU A 133 -18.96 -17.14 -4.07
N ILE A 134 -19.23 -18.43 -3.90
CA ILE A 134 -18.38 -19.39 -3.18
C ILE A 134 -16.90 -19.25 -3.67
N ASP A 135 -16.70 -18.80 -4.89
CA ASP A 135 -15.38 -18.59 -5.51
C ASP A 135 -14.48 -17.62 -4.75
N LEU A 136 -15.05 -16.64 -4.02
CA LEU A 136 -14.27 -15.74 -3.15
C LEU A 136 -13.60 -16.45 -1.98
N LEU A 137 -14.06 -17.64 -1.61
CA LEU A 137 -13.51 -18.47 -0.54
C LEU A 137 -12.47 -19.48 -1.05
N GLN A 138 -12.28 -19.55 -2.36
CA GLN A 138 -11.32 -20.45 -2.99
C GLN A 138 -9.94 -19.78 -3.18
N HIS A 139 -8.98 -20.56 -3.65
CA HIS A 139 -7.67 -20.03 -3.98
C HIS A 139 -7.71 -19.02 -5.13
N VAL A 140 -7.15 -17.84 -4.90
CA VAL A 140 -7.02 -16.80 -5.94
C VAL A 140 -6.09 -17.28 -7.06
N ASN A 141 -6.45 -17.01 -8.32
CA ASN A 141 -5.57 -17.24 -9.45
C ASN A 141 -4.23 -16.52 -9.24
N SER A 142 -3.11 -17.15 -9.56
CA SER A 142 -1.78 -16.58 -9.34
C SER A 142 -1.57 -15.21 -10.00
N LYS A 143 -2.25 -14.96 -11.13
CA LYS A 143 -2.27 -13.64 -11.79
C LYS A 143 -3.26 -12.65 -11.13
N GLY A 144 -4.10 -13.09 -10.20
CA GLY A 144 -5.19 -12.31 -9.60
C GLY A 144 -6.52 -12.48 -10.34
N GLU A 145 -7.57 -11.89 -9.78
CA GLU A 145 -8.94 -11.99 -10.27
C GLU A 145 -9.10 -11.44 -11.69
N ILE A 146 -9.74 -12.23 -12.55
CA ILE A 146 -9.94 -11.86 -13.95
C ILE A 146 -10.75 -10.58 -14.10
N SER A 147 -11.76 -10.39 -13.25
CA SER A 147 -12.62 -9.21 -13.26
C SER A 147 -11.80 -7.92 -13.02
N LEU A 148 -10.86 -7.93 -12.06
CA LEU A 148 -10.00 -6.78 -11.82
C LEU A 148 -9.00 -6.56 -12.97
N ARG A 149 -8.43 -7.62 -13.51
CA ARG A 149 -7.49 -7.53 -14.65
C ARG A 149 -8.16 -6.96 -15.91
N GLN A 150 -9.43 -7.30 -16.16
CA GLN A 150 -10.24 -6.73 -17.24
C GLN A 150 -10.44 -5.22 -17.07
N GLU A 151 -10.83 -4.79 -15.86
CA GLU A 151 -11.03 -3.36 -15.58
C GLU A 151 -9.72 -2.56 -15.66
N ILE A 152 -8.60 -3.15 -15.19
CA ILE A 152 -7.26 -2.53 -15.32
C ILE A 152 -6.88 -2.39 -16.80
N ALA A 153 -7.07 -3.41 -17.63
CA ALA A 153 -6.77 -3.34 -19.07
C ALA A 153 -7.58 -2.23 -19.75
N HIS A 154 -8.89 -2.15 -19.47
CA HIS A 154 -9.76 -1.11 -19.98
C HIS A 154 -9.32 0.30 -19.54
N TYR A 155 -9.05 0.48 -18.26
CA TYR A 155 -8.55 1.72 -17.71
C TYR A 155 -7.23 2.17 -18.34
N LEU A 156 -6.27 1.28 -18.46
CA LEU A 156 -4.95 1.56 -19.01
C LEU A 156 -5.01 1.98 -20.47
N PHE A 157 -5.84 1.32 -21.26
CA PHE A 157 -6.04 1.69 -22.65
C PHE A 157 -6.57 3.13 -22.77
N ASN A 158 -7.59 3.48 -22.00
CA ASN A 158 -8.25 4.78 -22.09
C ASN A 158 -7.42 5.91 -21.45
N SER A 159 -6.70 5.65 -20.38
CA SER A 159 -6.01 6.68 -19.60
C SER A 159 -4.54 6.86 -19.96
N ARG A 160 -3.84 5.78 -20.35
CA ARG A 160 -2.40 5.77 -20.55
C ARG A 160 -1.96 5.35 -21.95
N GLY A 161 -2.90 4.91 -22.80
CA GLY A 161 -2.61 4.35 -24.12
C GLY A 161 -1.91 3.00 -24.08
N VAL A 162 -1.85 2.35 -22.91
CA VAL A 162 -1.25 1.02 -22.75
C VAL A 162 -2.18 -0.01 -23.37
N ASN A 163 -1.73 -0.68 -24.41
CA ASN A 163 -2.47 -1.74 -25.09
C ASN A 163 -2.07 -3.10 -24.51
N CYS A 164 -2.94 -3.69 -23.73
CA CYS A 164 -2.70 -5.00 -23.11
C CYS A 164 -3.99 -5.80 -22.96
N ARG A 165 -3.82 -7.13 -22.85
CA ARG A 165 -4.92 -8.07 -22.57
C ARG A 165 -4.90 -8.44 -21.09
N PRO A 166 -6.03 -8.84 -20.51
CA PRO A 166 -6.11 -9.27 -19.10
C PRO A 166 -5.12 -10.41 -18.75
N GLU A 167 -4.78 -11.28 -19.70
CA GLU A 167 -3.83 -12.39 -19.52
C GLU A 167 -2.39 -11.92 -19.28
N GLN A 168 -2.06 -10.70 -19.71
CA GLN A 168 -0.74 -10.07 -19.50
C GLN A 168 -0.62 -9.39 -18.14
N ILE A 169 -1.74 -9.20 -17.43
CA ILE A 169 -1.78 -8.47 -16.17
C ILE A 169 -1.58 -9.44 -15.00
N ILE A 170 -0.67 -9.08 -14.10
CA ILE A 170 -0.42 -9.79 -12.84
C ILE A 170 -0.65 -8.80 -11.70
N ILE A 171 -1.54 -9.16 -10.77
CA ILE A 171 -1.84 -8.40 -9.56
C ILE A 171 -0.87 -8.80 -8.46
N GLY A 172 -0.37 -7.82 -7.71
CA GLY A 172 0.48 -8.03 -6.54
C GLY A 172 0.18 -7.05 -5.42
N SER A 173 0.74 -7.28 -4.25
CA SER A 173 0.49 -6.47 -3.04
C SER A 173 1.33 -5.18 -2.98
N SER A 174 2.37 -5.06 -3.80
CA SER A 174 3.24 -3.88 -3.88
C SER A 174 4.14 -3.92 -5.10
N THR A 175 4.64 -2.73 -5.49
CA THR A 175 5.68 -2.61 -6.52
C THR A 175 6.92 -3.43 -6.15
N GLU A 176 7.35 -3.44 -4.86
CA GLU A 176 8.49 -4.23 -4.40
C GLU A 176 8.30 -5.74 -4.65
N GLN A 177 7.11 -6.29 -4.35
CA GLN A 177 6.79 -7.69 -4.63
C GLN A 177 6.83 -7.99 -6.13
N LEU A 178 6.27 -7.11 -6.96
CA LEU A 178 6.27 -7.27 -8.41
C LEU A 178 7.68 -7.17 -9.01
N ILE A 179 8.53 -6.25 -8.50
CA ILE A 179 9.95 -6.18 -8.88
C ILE A 179 10.66 -7.50 -8.49
N ASN A 180 10.38 -8.01 -7.28
CA ASN A 180 10.93 -9.29 -6.85
C ASN A 180 10.52 -10.44 -7.78
N LEU A 181 9.26 -10.49 -8.21
CA LEU A 181 8.77 -11.45 -9.21
C LEU A 181 9.51 -11.29 -10.55
N LEU A 182 9.72 -10.06 -11.01
CA LEU A 182 10.41 -9.80 -12.27
C LEU A 182 11.87 -10.29 -12.27
N THR A 183 12.55 -10.28 -11.12
CA THR A 183 13.92 -10.83 -11.05
C THR A 183 13.98 -12.34 -11.29
N TYR A 184 12.89 -13.10 -11.05
CA TYR A 184 12.81 -14.52 -11.42
C TYR A 184 12.46 -14.71 -12.90
N ILE A 185 11.59 -13.87 -13.46
CA ILE A 185 11.22 -13.91 -14.89
C ILE A 185 12.42 -13.52 -15.77
N LEU A 186 13.22 -12.55 -15.29
CA LEU A 186 14.39 -11.99 -15.95
C LEU A 186 15.69 -12.47 -15.27
N ASN A 187 15.80 -13.77 -15.01
CA ASN A 187 16.83 -14.39 -14.18
C ASN A 187 18.28 -14.03 -14.56
N ASP A 188 18.55 -13.75 -15.85
CA ASP A 188 19.86 -13.33 -16.33
C ASP A 188 19.98 -11.80 -16.49
N GLY A 189 19.06 -11.06 -15.83
CA GLY A 189 18.97 -9.62 -15.94
C GLY A 189 20.16 -8.89 -15.28
N ARG A 190 20.80 -8.01 -16.04
CA ARG A 190 21.75 -7.01 -15.55
C ARG A 190 21.09 -5.64 -15.67
N PHE A 191 20.88 -5.01 -14.54
CA PHE A 191 20.00 -3.84 -14.45
C PHE A 191 20.75 -2.53 -14.68
N LEU A 192 20.04 -1.60 -15.32
CA LEU A 192 20.31 -0.16 -15.35
C LEU A 192 19.21 0.50 -14.54
N ILE A 193 19.56 1.23 -13.52
CA ILE A 193 18.59 1.97 -12.71
C ILE A 193 18.93 3.46 -12.71
N GLU A 194 17.92 4.30 -12.54
CA GLU A 194 18.09 5.75 -12.40
C GLU A 194 18.95 6.10 -11.18
N ASN A 195 19.69 7.21 -11.23
CA ASN A 195 20.40 7.77 -10.10
C ASN A 195 20.09 9.28 -9.97
N PRO A 196 19.37 9.70 -8.93
CA PRO A 196 18.76 8.88 -7.86
C PRO A 196 17.58 8.05 -8.36
N SER A 197 17.20 7.02 -7.58
CA SER A 197 16.16 6.06 -7.93
C SER A 197 15.20 5.78 -6.76
N TYR A 198 14.10 5.13 -7.06
CA TYR A 198 13.15 4.62 -6.08
C TYR A 198 13.82 3.53 -5.22
N PRO A 199 13.88 3.69 -3.87
CA PRO A 199 14.67 2.80 -3.02
C PRO A 199 14.35 1.30 -3.14
N PRO A 200 13.08 0.86 -3.27
CA PRO A 200 12.75 -0.56 -3.34
C PRO A 200 13.40 -1.33 -4.47
N ILE A 201 13.63 -0.74 -5.67
CA ILE A 201 14.35 -1.46 -6.74
C ILE A 201 15.75 -1.81 -6.29
N LYS A 202 16.48 -0.85 -5.72
CA LYS A 202 17.84 -1.05 -5.21
C LYS A 202 17.86 -2.10 -4.11
N GLN A 203 16.94 -2.01 -3.15
CA GLN A 203 16.85 -2.98 -2.04
C GLN A 203 16.60 -4.41 -2.52
N VAL A 204 15.74 -4.61 -3.52
CA VAL A 204 15.48 -5.93 -4.09
C VAL A 204 16.73 -6.48 -4.79
N LEU A 205 17.41 -5.66 -5.59
CA LEU A 205 18.62 -6.07 -6.31
C LEU A 205 19.77 -6.38 -5.34
N ASP A 206 19.99 -5.53 -4.32
CA ASP A 206 21.00 -5.74 -3.27
C ASP A 206 20.73 -7.04 -2.47
N LYS A 207 19.50 -7.26 -2.02
CA LYS A 207 19.11 -8.49 -1.30
C LYS A 207 19.36 -9.76 -2.10
N LYS A 208 19.20 -9.69 -3.41
CA LYS A 208 19.40 -10.82 -4.34
C LYS A 208 20.79 -10.89 -4.93
N GLN A 209 21.68 -9.95 -4.60
CA GLN A 209 23.04 -9.84 -5.15
C GLN A 209 23.05 -9.73 -6.67
N ILE A 210 22.03 -9.10 -7.25
CA ILE A 210 21.94 -8.85 -8.70
C ILE A 210 22.71 -7.57 -9.02
N ALA A 211 23.63 -7.67 -9.97
CA ALA A 211 24.43 -6.53 -10.41
C ALA A 211 23.58 -5.48 -11.14
N TYR A 212 23.81 -4.21 -10.83
CA TYR A 212 23.17 -3.08 -11.50
C TYR A 212 24.14 -1.91 -11.69
N LEU A 213 23.87 -1.10 -12.72
CA LEU A 213 24.55 0.15 -12.97
C LEU A 213 23.60 1.31 -12.70
N GLN A 214 24.02 2.25 -11.88
CA GLN A 214 23.30 3.51 -11.65
C GLN A 214 23.63 4.51 -12.75
N VAL A 215 22.59 5.07 -13.39
CA VAL A 215 22.70 6.00 -14.51
C VAL A 215 22.15 7.36 -14.11
N PRO A 216 22.92 8.45 -14.26
CA PRO A 216 22.49 9.79 -13.89
C PRO A 216 21.19 10.23 -14.57
N VAL A 217 20.38 10.99 -13.85
CA VAL A 217 19.15 11.61 -14.33
C VAL A 217 19.33 13.13 -14.40
N ASN A 218 18.90 13.73 -15.50
CA ASN A 218 18.82 15.18 -15.63
C ASN A 218 17.35 15.62 -15.88
N SER A 219 17.10 16.92 -16.05
CA SER A 219 15.76 17.50 -16.22
C SER A 219 14.96 16.94 -17.40
N THR A 220 15.58 16.20 -18.32
CA THR A 220 14.92 15.58 -19.48
C THR A 220 14.81 14.06 -19.35
N GLY A 221 15.28 13.47 -18.24
CA GLY A 221 15.24 12.04 -17.91
C GLY A 221 16.64 11.39 -17.82
N ILE A 222 16.69 10.06 -17.85
CA ILE A 222 17.90 9.25 -17.72
C ILE A 222 18.91 9.50 -18.86
N GLU A 223 20.19 9.30 -18.60
CA GLU A 223 21.26 9.50 -19.60
C GLU A 223 21.48 8.25 -20.47
N ILE A 224 20.97 8.31 -21.71
CA ILE A 224 20.93 7.14 -22.63
C ILE A 224 22.33 6.75 -23.13
N THR A 225 23.30 7.66 -23.18
CA THR A 225 24.66 7.34 -23.65
C THR A 225 25.36 6.28 -22.81
N SER A 226 25.02 6.18 -21.53
CA SER A 226 25.51 5.16 -20.60
C SER A 226 25.02 3.74 -20.96
N PHE A 227 23.87 3.62 -21.60
CA PHE A 227 23.28 2.33 -22.01
C PHE A 227 24.10 1.66 -23.13
N GLN A 228 24.61 2.44 -24.05
CA GLN A 228 25.36 1.92 -25.22
C GLN A 228 26.72 1.35 -24.83
N LYS A 229 27.29 1.82 -23.71
CA LYS A 229 28.61 1.43 -23.21
C LYS A 229 28.56 0.26 -22.22
N SER A 230 27.36 -0.18 -21.85
CA SER A 230 27.18 -1.20 -20.84
C SER A 230 26.67 -2.52 -21.43
N ASN A 231 26.98 -3.63 -20.75
CA ASN A 231 26.50 -4.95 -21.08
C ASN A 231 25.17 -5.28 -20.38
N ASN A 232 24.47 -4.25 -19.89
CA ASN A 232 23.20 -4.37 -19.18
C ASN A 232 22.05 -4.52 -20.17
N ASN A 233 21.03 -5.26 -19.77
CA ASN A 233 19.91 -5.61 -20.63
C ASN A 233 18.51 -5.25 -20.06
N ILE A 234 18.43 -4.82 -18.81
CA ILE A 234 17.16 -4.41 -18.18
C ILE A 234 17.29 -2.96 -17.72
N ALA A 235 16.41 -2.07 -18.18
CA ALA A 235 16.34 -0.68 -17.74
C ALA A 235 15.12 -0.49 -16.83
N TYR A 236 15.33 -0.02 -15.60
CA TYR A 236 14.23 0.40 -14.70
C TYR A 236 14.15 1.94 -14.67
N VAL A 237 13.00 2.47 -15.06
CA VAL A 237 12.77 3.91 -15.21
C VAL A 237 11.40 4.36 -14.70
N THR A 238 11.30 5.62 -14.27
CA THR A 238 10.07 6.30 -13.85
C THR A 238 9.75 7.51 -14.76
N PRO A 239 9.38 7.26 -16.04
CA PRO A 239 9.43 8.29 -17.09
C PRO A 239 8.34 9.34 -17.00
N SER A 240 7.22 9.06 -16.32
CA SER A 240 6.09 9.99 -16.19
C SER A 240 6.29 11.02 -15.08
N HIS A 241 7.00 10.60 -14.01
CA HIS A 241 7.34 11.44 -12.86
C HIS A 241 8.52 10.78 -12.13
N GLN A 242 9.73 11.15 -12.51
CA GLN A 242 10.95 10.52 -12.00
C GLN A 242 11.06 10.64 -10.48
N PHE A 243 11.25 9.52 -9.80
CA PHE A 243 11.45 9.55 -8.36
C PHE A 243 12.96 9.62 -8.02
N PRO A 244 13.39 10.56 -7.18
CA PRO A 244 12.61 11.56 -6.42
C PRO A 244 12.60 12.97 -7.04
N THR A 245 13.19 13.17 -8.22
CA THR A 245 13.39 14.52 -8.80
C THR A 245 12.11 15.21 -9.29
N GLY A 246 11.06 14.44 -9.60
CA GLY A 246 9.84 14.92 -10.21
C GLY A 246 9.98 15.28 -11.70
N TYR A 247 11.09 14.96 -12.34
CA TYR A 247 11.31 15.25 -13.76
C TYR A 247 10.45 14.34 -14.64
N VAL A 248 10.02 14.87 -15.77
CA VAL A 248 9.29 14.12 -16.79
C VAL A 248 10.23 13.80 -17.95
N MET A 249 10.35 12.53 -18.30
CA MET A 249 11.22 12.09 -19.39
C MET A 249 10.71 12.65 -20.73
N SER A 250 11.60 13.31 -21.47
CA SER A 250 11.29 13.87 -22.78
C SER A 250 10.97 12.80 -23.83
N LEU A 251 10.14 13.14 -24.83
CA LEU A 251 9.79 12.21 -25.92
C LEU A 251 11.05 11.68 -26.63
N LYS A 252 12.04 12.55 -26.88
CA LYS A 252 13.31 12.15 -27.47
C LYS A 252 13.99 11.01 -26.70
N LYS A 253 14.08 11.14 -25.38
CA LYS A 253 14.70 10.09 -24.55
C LYS A 253 13.85 8.83 -24.45
N ARG A 254 12.50 8.96 -24.41
CA ARG A 254 11.57 7.83 -24.50
C ARG A 254 11.82 7.01 -25.78
N THR A 255 11.87 7.68 -26.92
CA THR A 255 12.15 7.03 -28.21
C THR A 255 13.55 6.39 -28.26
N GLN A 256 14.56 7.06 -27.74
CA GLN A 256 15.93 6.49 -27.66
C GLN A 256 15.96 5.23 -26.79
N LEU A 257 15.24 5.23 -25.66
CA LEU A 257 15.19 4.07 -24.76
C LEU A 257 14.46 2.88 -25.39
N ILE A 258 13.33 3.13 -26.08
CA ILE A 258 12.62 2.11 -26.86
C ILE A 258 13.54 1.53 -27.95
N ASN A 259 14.20 2.38 -28.71
CA ASN A 259 15.13 1.94 -29.77
C ASN A 259 16.27 1.07 -29.18
N TRP A 260 16.83 1.45 -28.02
CA TRP A 260 17.83 0.63 -27.34
C TRP A 260 17.29 -0.76 -26.98
N ALA A 261 16.09 -0.86 -26.44
CA ALA A 261 15.49 -2.14 -26.09
C ALA A 261 15.19 -3.00 -27.32
N GLN A 262 14.77 -2.39 -28.43
CA GLN A 262 14.43 -3.08 -29.66
C GLN A 262 15.64 -3.62 -30.44
N GLN A 263 16.87 -3.20 -30.12
CA GLN A 263 18.11 -3.67 -30.77
C GLN A 263 18.54 -5.08 -30.36
N SER A 264 17.96 -5.64 -29.28
CA SER A 264 18.30 -7.01 -28.84
C SER A 264 17.04 -7.73 -28.30
N THR A 265 17.05 -9.06 -28.43
CA THR A 265 15.93 -9.90 -27.97
C THR A 265 15.84 -10.00 -26.44
N ASP A 266 16.97 -9.86 -25.75
CA ASP A 266 17.09 -10.00 -24.29
C ASP A 266 16.95 -8.66 -23.52
N ARG A 267 16.83 -7.52 -24.23
CA ARG A 267 16.64 -6.22 -23.59
C ARG A 267 15.18 -5.94 -23.29
N TYR A 268 14.95 -5.41 -22.09
CA TYR A 268 13.62 -4.97 -21.63
C TYR A 268 13.71 -3.64 -20.86
N ILE A 269 12.59 -2.93 -20.83
CA ILE A 269 12.38 -1.73 -20.02
C ILE A 269 11.31 -2.05 -18.99
N ILE A 270 11.56 -1.74 -17.74
CA ILE A 270 10.55 -1.72 -16.67
C ILE A 270 10.16 -0.26 -16.47
N GLU A 271 8.95 0.08 -16.91
CA GLU A 271 8.34 1.40 -16.68
C GLU A 271 7.54 1.35 -15.38
N ASP A 272 8.00 2.04 -14.34
CA ASP A 272 7.24 2.21 -13.08
C ASP A 272 6.48 3.54 -13.15
N ASP A 273 5.15 3.43 -13.19
CA ASP A 273 4.21 4.53 -13.39
C ASP A 273 3.28 4.65 -12.17
N TYR A 274 3.78 5.22 -11.08
CA TYR A 274 3.18 5.14 -9.75
C TYR A 274 2.20 6.27 -9.41
N ASP A 275 2.22 7.44 -10.11
CA ASP A 275 1.37 8.61 -9.81
C ASP A 275 1.01 9.48 -11.03
N SER A 276 1.11 8.94 -12.22
CA SER A 276 0.88 9.64 -13.49
C SER A 276 -0.57 10.10 -13.70
N GLU A 277 -1.51 9.57 -12.95
CA GLU A 277 -2.92 10.03 -12.92
C GLU A 277 -3.02 11.51 -12.54
N PHE A 278 -2.05 12.02 -11.78
CA PHE A 278 -2.04 13.38 -11.22
C PHE A 278 -1.13 14.31 -12.02
N ARG A 279 -1.56 14.60 -13.26
CA ARG A 279 -0.93 15.62 -14.09
C ARG A 279 -1.77 16.89 -14.04
N TYR A 280 -1.13 18.00 -13.71
CA TYR A 280 -1.82 19.28 -13.46
C TYR A 280 -1.71 20.27 -14.60
N PHE A 281 -0.61 20.24 -15.33
CA PHE A 281 -0.28 21.17 -16.40
C PHE A 281 0.08 20.43 -17.69
N GLY A 282 -0.37 20.97 -18.82
CA GLY A 282 -0.13 20.40 -20.15
C GLY A 282 -1.05 19.22 -20.49
N LYS A 283 -0.84 18.63 -21.68
CA LYS A 283 -1.60 17.47 -22.15
C LYS A 283 -1.14 16.19 -21.40
N PRO A 284 -2.02 15.20 -21.22
CA PRO A 284 -1.62 13.88 -20.73
C PRO A 284 -0.47 13.31 -21.59
N ILE A 285 0.53 12.75 -20.93
CA ILE A 285 1.63 12.06 -21.63
C ILE A 285 1.30 10.58 -21.60
N PRO A 286 1.20 9.90 -22.76
CA PRO A 286 1.02 8.46 -22.81
C PRO A 286 2.16 7.71 -22.10
N ALA A 287 1.90 6.50 -21.65
CA ALA A 287 2.93 5.64 -21.09
C ALA A 287 4.05 5.38 -22.11
N LEU A 288 5.24 5.05 -21.63
CA LEU A 288 6.34 4.61 -22.50
C LEU A 288 5.94 3.33 -23.26
N GLN A 289 5.23 2.43 -22.59
CA GLN A 289 4.68 1.19 -23.15
C GLN A 289 3.81 1.44 -24.40
N SER A 290 3.07 2.56 -24.45
CA SER A 290 2.25 2.89 -25.63
C SER A 290 3.04 3.16 -26.90
N LEU A 291 4.34 3.43 -26.78
CA LEU A 291 5.27 3.62 -27.90
C LEU A 291 5.94 2.30 -28.34
N ASP A 292 5.75 1.23 -27.57
CA ASP A 292 6.40 -0.06 -27.81
C ASP A 292 5.63 -0.88 -28.86
N THR A 293 6.32 -1.26 -29.93
CA THR A 293 5.78 -2.09 -31.01
C THR A 293 6.38 -3.49 -31.06
N LYS A 294 7.31 -3.82 -30.15
CA LYS A 294 8.06 -5.08 -30.17
C LYS A 294 8.06 -5.84 -28.84
N ASP A 295 7.08 -5.60 -27.98
CA ASP A 295 6.95 -6.29 -26.69
C ASP A 295 8.22 -6.20 -25.82
N LYS A 296 8.72 -4.96 -25.62
CA LYS A 296 9.95 -4.67 -24.86
C LYS A 296 9.70 -3.99 -23.51
N VAL A 297 8.51 -3.45 -23.30
CA VAL A 297 8.19 -2.69 -22.09
C VAL A 297 7.31 -3.49 -21.15
N ILE A 298 7.81 -3.70 -19.93
CA ILE A 298 7.06 -4.19 -18.78
C ILE A 298 6.53 -2.95 -18.06
N TYR A 299 5.23 -2.85 -17.92
CA TYR A 299 4.61 -1.71 -17.24
C TYR A 299 4.22 -2.10 -15.81
N ILE A 300 4.59 -1.29 -14.82
CA ILE A 300 4.20 -1.48 -13.41
C ILE A 300 3.46 -0.25 -12.93
N SER A 301 2.42 -0.45 -12.14
CA SER A 301 1.71 0.63 -11.45
C SER A 301 1.06 0.16 -10.14
N THR A 302 0.51 1.10 -9.37
CA THR A 302 -0.07 0.83 -8.05
C THR A 302 -1.30 1.68 -7.78
N PHE A 303 -2.27 1.12 -7.06
CA PHE A 303 -3.41 1.87 -6.55
C PHE A 303 -3.11 2.65 -5.25
N SER A 304 -1.90 2.53 -4.70
CA SER A 304 -1.54 3.18 -3.42
C SER A 304 -1.61 4.71 -3.46
N LYS A 305 -1.46 5.32 -4.64
CA LYS A 305 -1.56 6.77 -4.83
C LYS A 305 -2.92 7.21 -5.35
N SER A 306 -3.48 6.41 -6.24
CA SER A 306 -4.78 6.68 -6.88
C SER A 306 -5.97 6.37 -5.97
N LEU A 307 -5.81 5.45 -4.99
CA LEU A 307 -6.83 5.15 -3.97
C LEU A 307 -6.31 5.51 -2.57
N PHE A 308 -5.61 4.59 -1.91
CA PHE A 308 -5.02 4.80 -0.59
C PHE A 308 -3.89 3.79 -0.32
N PRO A 309 -2.86 4.16 0.49
CA PRO A 309 -1.67 3.33 0.69
C PRO A 309 -1.95 1.93 1.24
N SER A 310 -2.95 1.79 2.12
CA SER A 310 -3.30 0.52 2.75
C SER A 310 -4.16 -0.40 1.90
N CYS A 311 -4.55 -0.03 0.67
CA CYS A 311 -5.23 -0.95 -0.25
C CYS A 311 -4.33 -2.10 -0.69
N ARG A 312 -3.01 -1.89 -0.67
CA ARG A 312 -1.98 -2.89 -0.98
C ARG A 312 -2.24 -3.64 -2.28
N ILE A 313 -2.52 -2.90 -3.34
CA ILE A 313 -2.66 -3.45 -4.70
C ILE A 313 -1.73 -2.69 -5.65
N ALA A 314 -0.90 -3.46 -6.33
CA ALA A 314 -0.11 -3.06 -7.47
C ALA A 314 -0.35 -4.06 -8.62
N TYR A 315 0.05 -3.70 -9.81
CA TYR A 315 -0.06 -4.60 -10.95
C TYR A 315 1.07 -4.36 -11.94
N LEU A 316 1.38 -5.39 -12.71
CA LEU A 316 2.28 -5.30 -13.84
C LEU A 316 1.61 -5.84 -15.10
N VAL A 317 2.05 -5.32 -16.25
CA VAL A 317 1.70 -5.81 -17.58
C VAL A 317 2.93 -6.42 -18.18
N LEU A 318 2.91 -7.73 -18.42
CA LEU A 318 4.00 -8.43 -19.08
C LEU A 318 3.89 -8.37 -20.61
N PRO A 319 4.98 -8.16 -21.33
CA PRO A 319 5.09 -8.47 -22.75
C PRO A 319 4.68 -9.92 -23.05
N ASN A 320 4.08 -10.18 -24.23
CA ASN A 320 3.62 -11.51 -24.60
C ASN A 320 4.73 -12.56 -24.56
N ASN A 321 5.94 -12.18 -24.98
CA ASN A 321 7.10 -13.07 -25.01
C ASN A 321 7.64 -13.47 -23.62
N LEU A 322 7.19 -12.82 -22.54
CA LEU A 322 7.53 -13.16 -21.15
C LEU A 322 6.44 -13.98 -20.44
N LEU A 323 5.26 -14.13 -21.04
CA LEU A 323 4.16 -14.88 -20.40
C LEU A 323 4.53 -16.35 -20.15
N SER A 324 5.15 -17.00 -21.13
CA SER A 324 5.58 -18.40 -20.98
C SER A 324 6.64 -18.57 -19.87
N LYS A 325 7.53 -17.59 -19.70
CA LYS A 325 8.51 -17.60 -18.61
C LYS A 325 7.81 -17.49 -17.24
N TYR A 326 6.82 -16.59 -17.12
CA TYR A 326 6.01 -16.51 -15.92
C TYR A 326 5.22 -17.81 -15.67
N ASP A 327 4.57 -18.34 -16.70
CA ASP A 327 3.73 -19.54 -16.56
C ASP A 327 4.55 -20.80 -16.17
N ASN A 328 5.82 -20.85 -16.53
CA ASN A 328 6.75 -21.94 -16.21
C ASN A 328 7.57 -21.74 -14.92
N LEU A 329 7.33 -20.67 -14.13
CA LEU A 329 8.02 -20.52 -12.84
C LEU A 329 7.67 -21.70 -11.90
N ALA A 330 8.68 -22.41 -11.44
CA ALA A 330 8.53 -23.62 -10.63
C ALA A 330 7.85 -23.36 -9.27
N ASN A 331 8.09 -22.20 -8.69
CA ASN A 331 7.60 -21.84 -7.36
C ASN A 331 6.71 -20.59 -7.45
N LYS A 332 5.60 -20.68 -8.21
CA LYS A 332 4.61 -19.61 -8.21
C LYS A 332 3.99 -19.51 -6.83
N GLU A 333 4.23 -18.41 -6.17
CA GLU A 333 3.46 -18.05 -4.99
C GLU A 333 2.00 -17.82 -5.39
N GLY A 334 1.06 -18.16 -4.51
CA GLY A 334 -0.33 -17.76 -4.63
C GLY A 334 -0.44 -16.23 -4.70
N ASN A 335 -1.53 -15.70 -5.24
CA ASN A 335 -1.71 -14.26 -5.28
C ASN A 335 -1.80 -13.70 -3.85
N THR A 336 -1.00 -12.66 -3.56
CA THR A 336 -0.87 -12.07 -2.21
C THR A 336 -1.99 -11.08 -1.87
N VAL A 337 -2.83 -10.73 -2.86
CA VAL A 337 -3.96 -9.82 -2.66
C VAL A 337 -5.24 -10.62 -2.48
N PRO A 338 -5.98 -10.48 -1.37
CA PRO A 338 -7.21 -11.23 -1.13
C PRO A 338 -8.27 -11.03 -2.23
N ALA A 339 -9.00 -12.09 -2.60
CA ALA A 339 -10.00 -12.08 -3.68
C ALA A 339 -11.07 -11.00 -3.46
N HIS A 340 -11.61 -10.90 -2.24
CA HIS A 340 -12.63 -9.91 -1.91
C HIS A 340 -12.15 -8.47 -2.11
N THR A 341 -10.87 -8.17 -1.81
CA THR A 341 -10.30 -6.83 -2.05
C THR A 341 -10.20 -6.56 -3.55
N GLN A 342 -9.77 -7.54 -4.35
CA GLN A 342 -9.72 -7.43 -5.79
C GLN A 342 -11.12 -7.25 -6.39
N LYS A 343 -12.11 -8.01 -5.94
CA LYS A 343 -13.51 -7.89 -6.37
C LYS A 343 -14.07 -6.50 -6.06
N MET A 344 -13.86 -6.01 -4.85
CA MET A 344 -14.31 -4.67 -4.44
C MET A 344 -13.73 -3.56 -5.34
N ILE A 345 -12.44 -3.61 -5.66
CA ILE A 345 -11.81 -2.63 -6.56
C ILE A 345 -12.35 -2.79 -7.98
N SER A 346 -12.53 -4.02 -8.47
CA SER A 346 -13.13 -4.28 -9.77
C SER A 346 -14.53 -3.66 -9.90
N LEU A 347 -15.40 -3.83 -8.90
CA LEU A 347 -16.74 -3.21 -8.88
C LEU A 347 -16.65 -1.68 -8.85
N PHE A 348 -15.70 -1.12 -8.08
CA PHE A 348 -15.46 0.31 -8.01
C PHE A 348 -15.02 0.89 -9.37
N MET A 349 -14.17 0.19 -10.11
CA MET A 349 -13.74 0.55 -11.46
C MET A 349 -14.88 0.40 -12.46
N LYS A 350 -15.51 -0.77 -12.52
CA LYS A 350 -16.60 -1.10 -13.45
C LYS A 350 -17.75 -0.10 -13.41
N SER A 351 -18.07 0.44 -12.24
CA SER A 351 -19.11 1.46 -12.06
C SER A 351 -18.72 2.86 -12.55
N GLY A 352 -17.49 3.08 -13.03
CA GLY A 352 -16.94 4.39 -13.36
C GLY A 352 -16.69 5.28 -12.14
N SER A 353 -16.77 4.71 -10.91
CA SER A 353 -16.52 5.48 -9.68
C SER A 353 -15.06 5.79 -9.49
N PHE A 354 -14.17 4.94 -10.01
CA PHE A 354 -12.73 5.15 -9.98
C PHE A 354 -12.32 6.39 -10.79
N GLU A 355 -12.77 6.51 -12.04
CA GLU A 355 -12.45 7.65 -12.89
C GLU A 355 -13.03 8.96 -12.34
N ARG A 356 -14.25 8.91 -11.79
CA ARG A 356 -14.85 10.08 -11.10
C ARG A 356 -14.02 10.50 -9.89
N HIS A 357 -13.54 9.53 -9.13
CA HIS A 357 -12.63 9.78 -8.00
C HIS A 357 -11.31 10.41 -8.47
N LEU A 358 -10.64 9.85 -9.47
CA LEU A 358 -9.41 10.41 -10.02
C LEU A 358 -9.58 11.84 -10.54
N ASN A 359 -10.68 12.13 -11.25
CA ASN A 359 -10.97 13.46 -11.74
C ASN A 359 -11.17 14.47 -10.60
N LYS A 360 -11.88 14.07 -9.55
CA LYS A 360 -12.04 14.88 -8.32
C LYS A 360 -10.69 15.14 -7.66
N MET A 361 -9.90 14.09 -7.42
CA MET A 361 -8.61 14.20 -6.73
C MET A 361 -7.59 15.00 -7.54
N ARG A 362 -7.60 14.90 -8.87
CA ARG A 362 -6.76 15.74 -9.75
C ARG A 362 -7.04 17.23 -9.53
N ASN A 363 -8.30 17.63 -9.38
CA ASN A 363 -8.66 19.01 -9.11
C ASN A 363 -8.26 19.44 -7.69
N VAL A 364 -8.45 18.58 -6.69
CA VAL A 364 -8.03 18.82 -5.30
C VAL A 364 -6.51 19.03 -5.24
N TYR A 365 -5.74 18.11 -5.80
CA TYR A 365 -4.27 18.16 -5.75
C TYR A 365 -3.72 19.32 -6.61
N ARG A 366 -4.35 19.66 -7.73
CA ARG A 366 -4.01 20.88 -8.49
C ARG A 366 -4.20 22.13 -7.65
N HIS A 367 -5.32 22.25 -6.94
CA HIS A 367 -5.58 23.37 -6.04
C HIS A 367 -4.51 23.47 -4.94
N LYS A 368 -4.21 22.35 -4.26
CA LYS A 368 -3.16 22.32 -3.24
C LYS A 368 -1.82 22.78 -3.78
N LEU A 369 -1.37 22.17 -4.87
CA LEU A 369 -0.09 22.51 -5.49
C LEU A 369 -0.04 23.98 -5.90
N THR A 370 -1.07 24.50 -6.57
CA THR A 370 -1.13 25.90 -6.98
C THR A 370 -1.07 26.86 -5.80
N THR A 371 -1.76 26.53 -4.68
CA THR A 371 -1.73 27.32 -3.44
C THR A 371 -0.31 27.39 -2.88
N ILE A 372 0.37 26.23 -2.79
CA ILE A 372 1.74 26.16 -2.29
C ILE A 372 2.70 26.93 -3.20
N LEU A 373 2.63 26.72 -4.53
CA LEU A 373 3.51 27.39 -5.48
C LEU A 373 3.33 28.91 -5.46
N ASN A 374 2.09 29.41 -5.38
CA ASN A 374 1.80 30.83 -5.30
C ASN A 374 2.40 31.46 -4.03
N ALA A 375 2.31 30.77 -2.89
CA ALA A 375 2.89 31.25 -1.63
C ALA A 375 4.44 31.25 -1.64
N LEU A 376 5.07 30.33 -2.41
CA LEU A 376 6.51 30.27 -2.58
C LEU A 376 7.05 31.26 -3.65
N THR A 377 6.19 31.78 -4.52
CA THR A 377 6.59 32.70 -5.60
C THR A 377 7.40 33.92 -5.16
N PRO A 378 7.09 34.61 -4.03
CA PRO A 378 7.89 35.75 -3.57
C PRO A 378 9.34 35.38 -3.19
N TYR A 379 9.62 34.11 -2.95
CA TYR A 379 10.90 33.61 -2.45
C TYR A 379 11.76 32.92 -3.52
N GLN A 380 11.48 33.10 -4.81
CA GLN A 380 12.20 32.46 -5.93
C GLN A 380 13.69 32.79 -6.00
N SER A 381 14.11 33.93 -5.44
CA SER A 381 15.53 34.28 -5.29
C SER A 381 16.26 33.34 -4.31
N GLN A 382 15.56 32.84 -3.29
CA GLN A 382 16.12 31.97 -2.23
C GLN A 382 15.78 30.50 -2.45
N LEU A 383 14.69 30.19 -3.16
CA LEU A 383 14.16 28.84 -3.30
C LEU A 383 13.94 28.49 -4.79
N LYS A 384 14.42 27.31 -5.21
CA LYS A 384 14.14 26.79 -6.55
C LYS A 384 13.26 25.56 -6.45
N ILE A 385 12.15 25.57 -7.20
CA ILE A 385 11.19 24.47 -7.28
C ILE A 385 11.44 23.69 -8.58
N ASP A 386 11.55 22.37 -8.48
CA ASP A 386 11.59 21.45 -9.62
C ASP A 386 10.55 20.34 -9.44
N GLY A 387 10.09 19.71 -10.53
CA GLY A 387 9.23 18.53 -10.50
C GLY A 387 7.75 18.80 -10.18
N ALA A 388 7.27 20.04 -10.26
CA ALA A 388 5.88 20.39 -9.90
C ALA A 388 4.86 20.26 -11.06
N LEU A 389 5.17 19.54 -12.14
CA LEU A 389 4.28 19.40 -13.30
C LEU A 389 3.25 18.27 -13.14
N ALA A 390 3.59 17.26 -12.38
CA ALA A 390 2.82 16.04 -12.19
C ALA A 390 3.09 15.43 -10.81
N GLY A 391 2.35 14.37 -10.47
CA GLY A 391 2.55 13.57 -9.25
C GLY A 391 2.14 14.28 -7.96
N MET A 392 2.50 13.68 -6.84
CA MET A 392 2.06 14.14 -5.51
C MET A 392 3.21 14.73 -4.67
N HIS A 393 4.36 15.00 -5.29
CA HIS A 393 5.49 15.66 -4.65
C HIS A 393 6.23 16.57 -5.64
N PHE A 394 7.03 17.46 -5.10
CA PHE A 394 7.98 18.28 -5.83
C PHE A 394 9.28 18.41 -5.03
N THR A 395 10.32 18.93 -5.63
CA THR A 395 11.57 19.19 -4.92
C THR A 395 11.82 20.68 -4.76
N LEU A 396 12.40 21.05 -3.62
CA LEU A 396 12.74 22.42 -3.26
C LEU A 396 14.24 22.52 -2.94
N THR A 397 14.95 23.32 -3.71
CA THR A 397 16.37 23.61 -3.49
C THR A 397 16.52 24.96 -2.81
N VAL A 398 17.26 25.00 -1.72
CA VAL A 398 17.60 26.23 -0.98
C VAL A 398 18.82 26.86 -1.62
N LYS A 399 18.71 28.15 -2.01
CA LYS A 399 19.76 28.91 -2.70
C LYS A 399 20.42 29.98 -1.80
N ASN A 400 19.89 30.20 -0.61
CA ASN A 400 20.49 31.07 0.38
C ASN A 400 21.64 30.35 1.11
N ASN A 401 22.27 31.01 2.06
CA ASN A 401 23.44 30.49 2.77
C ASN A 401 23.09 29.49 3.90
N LEU A 402 21.86 29.01 4.02
CA LEU A 402 21.48 28.02 5.03
C LEU A 402 22.08 26.65 4.71
N THR A 403 22.72 26.05 5.70
CA THR A 403 23.17 24.65 5.62
C THR A 403 22.04 23.67 5.85
N MET A 404 22.22 22.42 5.45
CA MET A 404 21.25 21.35 5.72
C MET A 404 20.94 21.21 7.21
N GLY A 405 21.97 21.30 8.07
CA GLY A 405 21.80 21.24 9.53
C GLY A 405 20.91 22.36 10.06
N GLN A 406 21.19 23.61 9.65
CA GLN A 406 20.38 24.77 10.04
C GLN A 406 18.92 24.64 9.57
N CYS A 407 18.69 24.18 8.33
CA CYS A 407 17.33 23.94 7.85
C CYS A 407 16.59 22.90 8.70
N LEU A 408 17.25 21.81 9.11
CA LEU A 408 16.64 20.76 9.93
C LEU A 408 16.38 21.20 11.38
N GLU A 409 17.27 22.05 11.97
CA GLU A 409 17.03 22.65 13.28
C GLU A 409 15.83 23.59 13.24
N ARG A 410 15.78 24.50 12.27
CA ARG A 410 14.63 25.40 12.08
C ARG A 410 13.35 24.65 11.78
N ALA A 411 13.42 23.51 11.09
CA ALA A 411 12.26 22.64 10.87
C ALA A 411 11.70 22.10 12.20
N LYS A 412 12.57 21.66 13.12
CA LYS A 412 12.17 21.23 14.47
C LYS A 412 11.53 22.37 15.27
N GLU A 413 12.11 23.57 15.24
CA GLU A 413 11.58 24.76 15.93
C GLU A 413 10.19 25.17 15.41
N ASN A 414 9.85 24.86 14.15
CA ASN A 414 8.58 25.16 13.55
C ASN A 414 7.64 23.92 13.49
N ASP A 415 7.91 22.85 14.24
CA ASP A 415 7.18 21.60 14.25
C ASP A 415 6.94 21.00 12.84
N LEU A 416 7.87 21.24 11.91
CA LEU A 416 7.79 20.87 10.52
C LEU A 416 8.64 19.64 10.20
N LYS A 417 8.03 18.60 9.59
CA LYS A 417 8.73 17.43 9.06
C LYS A 417 8.93 17.55 7.57
N ILE A 418 10.18 17.67 7.15
CA ILE A 418 10.61 17.69 5.75
C ILE A 418 11.67 16.61 5.51
N ILE A 419 11.75 16.11 4.28
CA ILE A 419 12.64 14.99 3.93
C ILE A 419 13.81 15.54 3.11
N PRO A 420 15.06 15.45 3.61
CA PRO A 420 16.24 15.80 2.83
C PRO A 420 16.35 14.91 1.57
N PHE A 421 16.66 15.54 0.45
CA PHE A 421 16.86 14.85 -0.82
C PHE A 421 18.07 13.91 -0.79
N SER A 422 19.07 14.22 0.06
CA SER A 422 20.28 13.42 0.29
C SER A 422 20.01 11.99 0.79
N LYS A 423 18.77 11.68 1.24
CA LYS A 423 18.37 10.30 1.51
C LYS A 423 18.30 9.41 0.25
N TYR A 424 18.21 10.04 -0.92
CA TYR A 424 18.02 9.37 -2.21
C TYR A 424 19.19 9.60 -3.17
N ASP A 425 20.00 10.61 -2.93
CA ASP A 425 21.13 11.02 -3.76
C ASP A 425 22.42 11.10 -2.94
N SER A 426 23.53 10.72 -3.53
CA SER A 426 24.86 10.85 -2.92
C SER A 426 25.42 12.28 -2.94
N ASP A 427 24.85 13.20 -3.74
CA ASP A 427 25.26 14.60 -3.73
C ASP A 427 24.81 15.29 -2.44
N GLN A 428 25.77 15.55 -1.54
CA GLN A 428 25.56 16.23 -0.26
C GLN A 428 25.80 17.75 -0.34
N ASN A 429 26.23 18.26 -1.49
CA ASN A 429 26.61 19.67 -1.61
C ASN A 429 25.38 20.58 -1.80
N THR A 430 24.25 20.04 -2.20
CA THR A 430 23.04 20.81 -2.46
C THR A 430 22.04 20.68 -1.33
N VAL A 431 21.63 21.80 -0.71
CA VAL A 431 20.55 21.80 0.28
C VAL A 431 19.22 21.69 -0.47
N LYS A 432 18.66 20.49 -0.51
CA LYS A 432 17.46 20.16 -1.27
C LYS A 432 16.54 19.24 -0.47
N PHE A 433 15.25 19.47 -0.60
CA PHE A 433 14.20 18.68 0.07
C PHE A 433 13.22 18.10 -0.95
N ILE A 434 12.61 16.99 -0.62
CA ILE A 434 11.47 16.40 -1.34
C ILE A 434 10.20 16.57 -0.48
N LEU A 435 9.16 17.13 -1.07
CA LEU A 435 7.97 17.60 -0.38
C LEU A 435 6.71 16.98 -0.97
N GLY A 436 6.08 16.06 -0.23
CA GLY A 436 4.79 15.49 -0.59
C GLY A 436 3.65 16.35 -0.06
N PHE A 437 2.66 16.65 -0.89
CA PHE A 437 1.55 17.54 -0.51
C PHE A 437 0.17 16.84 -0.51
N GLY A 438 0.12 15.58 -0.93
CA GLY A 438 -1.13 14.85 -1.09
C GLY A 438 -1.95 14.77 0.20
N GLY A 439 -1.31 14.42 1.32
CA GLY A 439 -1.97 14.23 2.62
C GLY A 439 -2.35 15.51 3.36
N ILE A 440 -1.87 16.69 2.95
CA ILE A 440 -2.13 17.94 3.68
C ILE A 440 -3.59 18.36 3.46
N PRO A 441 -4.42 18.50 4.50
CA PRO A 441 -5.78 19.04 4.38
C PRO A 441 -5.78 20.45 3.79
N ILE A 442 -6.76 20.79 2.95
CA ILE A 442 -6.85 22.12 2.32
C ILE A 442 -6.87 23.24 3.37
N SER A 443 -7.55 23.02 4.49
CA SER A 443 -7.63 23.96 5.60
C SER A 443 -6.29 24.25 6.28
N GLN A 444 -5.30 23.34 6.15
CA GLN A 444 -3.97 23.45 6.78
C GLN A 444 -2.87 23.84 5.79
N LEU A 445 -3.17 24.02 4.52
CA LEU A 445 -2.17 24.36 3.49
C LEU A 445 -1.39 25.62 3.83
N LYS A 446 -2.08 26.65 4.31
CA LYS A 446 -1.45 27.93 4.68
C LYS A 446 -0.45 27.72 5.82
N GLU A 447 -0.85 27.05 6.88
CA GLU A 447 0.00 26.76 8.04
C GLU A 447 1.28 25.99 7.65
N HIS A 448 1.12 24.91 6.86
CA HIS A 448 2.25 24.13 6.33
C HIS A 448 3.20 24.99 5.47
N THR A 449 2.65 25.83 4.62
CA THR A 449 3.43 26.65 3.71
C THR A 449 4.13 27.79 4.43
N ASP A 450 3.47 28.43 5.39
CA ASP A 450 4.07 29.47 6.24
C ASP A 450 5.23 28.91 7.08
N ALA A 451 5.04 27.71 7.68
CA ALA A 451 6.11 27.01 8.39
C ALA A 451 7.29 26.65 7.47
N LEU A 452 7.00 26.19 6.24
CA LEU A 452 8.04 25.88 5.24
C LEU A 452 8.85 27.11 4.86
N ILE A 453 8.18 28.24 4.58
CA ILE A 453 8.82 29.52 4.26
C ILE A 453 9.70 29.97 5.43
N LYS A 454 9.15 30.03 6.64
CA LYS A 454 9.87 30.42 7.85
C LYS A 454 11.10 29.54 8.10
N THR A 455 11.04 28.28 7.76
CA THR A 455 12.14 27.31 7.92
C THR A 455 13.26 27.52 6.89
N LEU A 456 12.94 27.75 5.63
CA LEU A 456 13.88 27.68 4.52
C LEU A 456 14.30 29.05 3.93
N THR A 457 13.73 30.15 4.43
CA THR A 457 14.10 31.51 4.01
C THR A 457 14.80 32.28 5.12
N VAL A 458 15.54 33.35 4.73
CA VAL A 458 16.24 34.25 5.63
C VAL A 458 15.62 35.64 5.59
#